data_a1e9a53a4b25364927fa0388c91f24fe
#
_entry.id   a1e9a53a4b25364927fa0388c91f24fe
#
_cell.length_a   1.000
_cell.length_b   1.000
_cell.length_c   1.000
_cell.angle_alpha   90.00
_cell.angle_beta   90.00
_cell.angle_gamma   90.00
#
_symmetry.space_group_name_H-M   'P 1'
#
loop_
_entity.id
_entity.type
_entity.pdbx_description
1 polymer ?
#
loop_
_entity_poly.entity_id
_entity_poly.type
_entity_poly.pdbx_seq_one_letter_code
_entity_poly.pdbx_strand_id
1 'polypeptide(L)'
;HHTTSRRTFDLNYVDGKAAATGEIIFDLLSEMNWPLDKEIAEALFVAITTDTGNFQYSNTTKRSHEIVIQLYDKGMNFSKVSAEIYQNESINKFKMESKVIDSAELYADGQVVVATVTQKMLMECNSSMEEAEGIVSKLRSISAVEF
;
A
#
# COMPACT_ATOMS: atom_id res chain seq x y z
N HIS A 1 6.13 -3.55 -11.67
CA HIS A 1 6.58 -4.76 -11.00
C HIS A 1 5.67 -5.98 -11.24
N HIS A 2 4.47 -5.79 -11.78
CA HIS A 2 3.56 -6.90 -12.11
C HIS A 2 4.00 -7.66 -13.36
N THR A 3 4.18 -8.98 -13.26
CA THR A 3 4.56 -9.86 -14.37
C THR A 3 3.46 -9.98 -15.43
N THR A 4 2.21 -9.62 -15.10
CA THR A 4 1.06 -9.61 -16.00
C THR A 4 0.95 -8.35 -16.85
N SER A 5 1.91 -7.41 -16.72
CA SER A 5 1.94 -6.18 -17.53
C SER A 5 1.91 -6.52 -19.03
N ARG A 6 0.94 -5.94 -19.73
CA ARG A 6 0.85 -6.10 -21.20
C ARG A 6 1.89 -5.20 -21.85
N ARG A 7 2.59 -5.73 -22.87
CA ARG A 7 3.51 -4.94 -23.69
C ARG A 7 2.71 -4.04 -24.64
N THR A 8 2.35 -2.84 -24.15
CA THR A 8 1.56 -1.85 -24.91
C THR A 8 2.39 -0.69 -25.40
N PHE A 9 3.67 -0.63 -25.04
CA PHE A 9 4.60 0.46 -25.37
C PHE A 9 5.81 -0.08 -26.13
N ASP A 10 6.54 0.80 -26.84
CA ASP A 10 7.75 0.46 -27.60
C ASP A 10 8.88 -0.06 -26.69
N LEU A 11 8.97 0.49 -25.47
CA LEU A 11 9.88 0.04 -24.44
C LEU A 11 9.10 -0.42 -23.21
N ASN A 12 9.42 -1.62 -22.74
CA ASN A 12 8.81 -2.19 -21.53
C ASN A 12 9.92 -2.81 -20.69
N TYR A 13 10.01 -2.36 -19.43
CA TYR A 13 10.85 -2.97 -18.42
C TYR A 13 9.95 -3.48 -17.28
N VAL A 14 10.02 -4.78 -17.03
CA VAL A 14 9.23 -5.45 -15.99
C VAL A 14 10.15 -6.33 -15.16
N ASP A 15 10.29 -6.00 -13.89
CA ASP A 15 10.97 -6.85 -12.90
C ASP A 15 9.94 -7.39 -11.88
N GLY A 16 9.59 -8.66 -12.02
CA GLY A 16 8.66 -9.33 -11.11
C GLY A 16 9.23 -9.61 -9.71
N LYS A 17 10.51 -9.35 -9.48
CA LYS A 17 11.14 -9.48 -8.16
C LYS A 17 11.13 -8.17 -7.38
N ALA A 18 10.93 -7.03 -8.04
CA ALA A 18 10.82 -5.75 -7.37
C ALA A 18 9.54 -5.72 -6.52
N ALA A 19 9.65 -5.28 -5.28
CA ALA A 19 8.53 -5.17 -4.36
C ALA A 19 7.54 -4.07 -4.79
N ALA A 20 8.04 -3.04 -5.46
CA ALA A 20 7.28 -1.89 -5.93
C ALA A 20 7.86 -1.35 -7.24
N THR A 21 7.05 -0.69 -8.03
CA THR A 21 7.52 0.07 -9.19
C THR A 21 8.51 1.18 -8.77
N GLY A 22 8.36 1.71 -7.56
CA GLY A 22 9.28 2.69 -6.98
C GLY A 22 10.73 2.21 -6.90
N GLU A 23 10.97 0.91 -6.66
CA GLU A 23 12.33 0.34 -6.67
C GLU A 23 12.94 0.37 -8.07
N ILE A 24 12.15 0.03 -9.09
CA ILE A 24 12.59 0.06 -10.49
C ILE A 24 12.94 1.49 -10.94
N ILE A 25 12.11 2.46 -10.55
CA ILE A 25 12.35 3.88 -10.86
C ILE A 25 13.60 4.39 -10.13
N PHE A 26 13.79 3.99 -8.86
CA PHE A 26 15.00 4.35 -8.12
C PHE A 26 16.26 3.84 -8.82
N ASP A 27 16.27 2.58 -9.26
CA ASP A 27 17.41 1.98 -9.96
C ASP A 27 17.65 2.69 -11.30
N LEU A 28 16.60 2.99 -12.05
CA LEU A 28 16.69 3.72 -13.31
C LEU A 28 17.31 5.12 -13.12
N LEU A 29 16.84 5.89 -12.13
CA LEU A 29 17.39 7.21 -11.82
C LEU A 29 18.86 7.13 -11.40
N SER A 30 19.20 6.09 -10.62
CA SER A 30 20.58 5.85 -10.18
C SER A 30 21.51 5.53 -11.35
N GLU A 31 21.12 4.65 -12.26
CA GLU A 31 21.88 4.28 -13.46
C GLU A 31 22.07 5.47 -14.42
N MET A 32 21.08 6.33 -14.53
CA MET A 32 21.14 7.54 -15.34
C MET A 32 21.91 8.68 -14.67
N ASN A 33 22.39 8.51 -13.44
CA ASN A 33 22.93 9.58 -12.60
C ASN A 33 22.00 10.80 -12.52
N TRP A 34 20.69 10.57 -12.52
CA TRP A 34 19.68 11.62 -12.41
C TRP A 34 19.65 12.18 -10.98
N PRO A 35 19.59 13.51 -10.82
CA PRO A 35 19.52 14.08 -9.48
C PRO A 35 18.26 13.59 -8.73
N LEU A 36 18.48 13.01 -7.58
CA LEU A 36 17.41 12.54 -6.69
C LEU A 36 17.28 13.57 -5.56
N ASP A 37 16.32 14.46 -5.71
CA ASP A 37 16.00 15.46 -4.70
C ASP A 37 15.02 14.92 -3.64
N LYS A 38 14.68 15.76 -2.67
CA LYS A 38 13.80 15.42 -1.57
C LYS A 38 12.40 15.01 -2.05
N GLU A 39 11.84 15.71 -3.03
CA GLU A 39 10.47 15.49 -3.50
C GLU A 39 10.37 14.13 -4.22
N ILE A 40 11.35 13.82 -5.06
CA ILE A 40 11.48 12.52 -5.71
C ILE A 40 11.67 11.42 -4.66
N ALA A 41 12.51 11.66 -3.64
CA ALA A 41 12.70 10.69 -2.55
C ALA A 41 11.41 10.41 -1.77
N GLU A 42 10.63 11.43 -1.45
CA GLU A 42 9.33 11.29 -0.79
C GLU A 42 8.34 10.51 -1.66
N ALA A 43 8.27 10.79 -2.97
CA ALA A 43 7.41 10.06 -3.91
C ALA A 43 7.80 8.57 -4.05
N LEU A 44 9.10 8.27 -4.14
CA LEU A 44 9.60 6.89 -4.19
C LEU A 44 9.31 6.14 -2.88
N PHE A 45 9.46 6.82 -1.74
CA PHE A 45 9.11 6.25 -0.45
C PHE A 45 7.61 5.91 -0.40
N VAL A 46 6.72 6.80 -0.84
CA VAL A 46 5.28 6.53 -0.92
C VAL A 46 5.01 5.28 -1.75
N ALA A 47 5.59 5.19 -2.95
CA ALA A 47 5.40 4.04 -3.84
C ALA A 47 5.87 2.71 -3.20
N ILE A 48 7.02 2.71 -2.53
CA ILE A 48 7.56 1.50 -1.89
C ILE A 48 6.73 1.12 -0.66
N THR A 49 6.42 2.09 0.22
CA THR A 49 5.71 1.79 1.48
C THR A 49 4.27 1.34 1.23
N THR A 50 3.58 1.89 0.24
CA THR A 50 2.21 1.47 -0.08
C THR A 50 2.16 0.08 -0.71
N ASP A 51 3.03 -0.23 -1.68
CA ASP A 51 3.09 -1.54 -2.34
C ASP A 51 3.57 -2.67 -1.41
N THR A 52 4.31 -2.34 -0.36
CA THR A 52 4.79 -3.28 0.67
C THR A 52 3.91 -3.33 1.92
N GLY A 53 2.79 -2.60 1.93
CA GLY A 53 1.91 -2.51 3.09
C GLY A 53 2.66 -2.02 4.34
N ASN A 54 3.38 -0.92 4.22
CA ASN A 54 4.26 -0.41 5.27
C ASN A 54 5.30 -1.45 5.71
N PHE A 55 5.93 -2.13 4.74
CA PHE A 55 6.94 -3.18 4.94
C PHE A 55 6.45 -4.44 5.67
N GLN A 56 5.13 -4.68 5.69
CA GLN A 56 4.53 -5.85 6.36
C GLN A 56 4.23 -7.01 5.41
N TYR A 57 4.12 -6.75 4.10
CA TYR A 57 3.77 -7.78 3.13
C TYR A 57 4.97 -8.66 2.76
N SER A 58 4.68 -9.87 2.29
CA SER A 58 5.68 -10.89 1.93
C SER A 58 6.56 -10.50 0.72
N ASN A 59 6.16 -9.51 -0.07
CA ASN A 59 6.97 -8.95 -1.15
C ASN A 59 8.05 -7.98 -0.66
N THR A 60 8.03 -7.57 0.61
CA THR A 60 9.07 -6.73 1.21
C THR A 60 10.42 -7.44 1.18
N THR A 61 11.43 -6.78 0.66
CA THR A 61 12.78 -7.33 0.53
C THR A 61 13.82 -6.50 1.27
N LYS A 62 15.02 -7.06 1.44
CA LYS A 62 16.17 -6.30 1.92
C LYS A 62 16.42 -5.06 1.05
N ARG A 63 16.23 -5.19 -0.28
CA ARG A 63 16.40 -4.10 -1.24
C ARG A 63 15.46 -2.92 -0.96
N SER A 64 14.19 -3.20 -0.61
CA SER A 64 13.22 -2.16 -0.20
C SER A 64 13.78 -1.28 0.92
N HIS A 65 14.35 -1.88 1.95
CA HIS A 65 14.95 -1.15 3.07
C HIS A 65 16.23 -0.42 2.70
N GLU A 66 17.10 -1.02 1.87
CA GLU A 66 18.33 -0.39 1.39
C GLU A 66 18.06 0.89 0.58
N ILE A 67 17.00 0.87 -0.25
CA ILE A 67 16.56 2.05 -0.99
C ILE A 67 16.06 3.12 -0.01
N VAL A 68 15.21 2.76 0.94
CA VAL A 68 14.66 3.72 1.92
C VAL A 68 15.76 4.42 2.72
N ILE A 69 16.83 3.71 3.09
CA ILE A 69 17.99 4.34 3.75
C ILE A 69 18.59 5.44 2.86
N GLN A 70 18.76 5.17 1.56
CA GLN A 70 19.29 6.16 0.63
C GLN A 70 18.33 7.35 0.41
N LEU A 71 17.00 7.12 0.48
CA LEU A 71 16.01 8.19 0.43
C LEU A 71 16.10 9.13 1.65
N TYR A 72 16.41 8.58 2.83
CA TYR A 72 16.71 9.40 4.02
C TYR A 72 17.88 10.36 3.80
N ASP A 73 18.95 9.89 3.14
CA ASP A 73 20.14 10.71 2.85
C ASP A 73 19.84 11.87 1.91
N LYS A 74 18.68 11.84 1.21
CA LYS A 74 18.18 12.94 0.38
C LYS A 74 17.33 13.96 1.15
N GLY A 75 17.23 13.83 2.46
CA GLY A 75 16.52 14.76 3.33
C GLY A 75 15.00 14.55 3.37
N MET A 76 14.54 13.35 3.00
CA MET A 76 13.13 12.95 3.13
C MET A 76 12.62 13.15 4.56
N ASN A 77 11.45 13.74 4.71
CA ASN A 77 10.77 13.82 6.00
C ASN A 77 9.85 12.62 6.21
N PHE A 78 10.44 11.52 6.67
CA PHE A 78 9.73 10.26 6.90
C PHE A 78 8.47 10.43 7.75
N SER A 79 8.59 11.09 8.91
CA SER A 79 7.46 11.23 9.86
C SER A 79 6.29 11.97 9.22
N LYS A 80 6.57 13.04 8.47
CA LYS A 80 5.53 13.81 7.79
C LYS A 80 4.84 12.96 6.72
N VAL A 81 5.62 12.33 5.84
CA VAL A 81 5.08 11.51 4.72
C VAL A 81 4.29 10.33 5.26
N SER A 82 4.81 9.62 6.26
CA SER A 82 4.11 8.50 6.89
C SER A 82 2.81 8.92 7.57
N ALA A 83 2.80 10.09 8.24
CA ALA A 83 1.58 10.59 8.87
C ALA A 83 0.51 10.95 7.83
N GLU A 84 0.90 11.54 6.70
CA GLU A 84 -0.03 11.84 5.60
C GLU A 84 -0.65 10.58 5.00
N ILE A 85 0.11 9.50 4.87
CA ILE A 85 -0.39 8.25 4.29
C ILE A 85 -1.23 7.44 5.28
N TYR A 86 -0.78 7.32 6.54
CA TYR A 86 -1.31 6.32 7.49
C TYR A 86 -2.06 6.92 8.67
N GLN A 87 -2.04 8.23 8.87
CA GLN A 87 -2.65 8.90 10.03
C GLN A 87 -3.57 10.06 9.65
N ASN A 88 -3.94 10.18 8.37
CA ASN A 88 -4.80 11.24 7.86
C ASN A 88 -6.12 10.66 7.34
N GLU A 89 -6.80 9.87 8.16
CA GLU A 89 -8.06 9.24 7.81
C GLU A 89 -9.27 9.99 8.38
N SER A 90 -10.37 10.02 7.62
CA SER A 90 -11.59 10.67 8.06
C SER A 90 -12.31 9.87 9.14
N ILE A 91 -13.03 10.55 10.03
CA ILE A 91 -13.91 9.87 11.01
C ILE A 91 -15.01 9.06 10.31
N ASN A 92 -15.40 9.46 9.11
CA ASN A 92 -16.40 8.77 8.30
C ASN A 92 -15.90 7.40 7.84
N LYS A 93 -14.62 7.33 7.43
CA LYS A 93 -13.95 6.06 7.13
C LYS A 93 -13.98 5.11 8.33
N PHE A 94 -13.60 5.58 9.52
CA PHE A 94 -13.65 4.74 10.74
C PHE A 94 -15.06 4.24 11.06
N LYS A 95 -16.08 5.08 10.90
CA LYS A 95 -17.48 4.68 11.10
C LYS A 95 -17.92 3.62 10.08
N MET A 96 -17.55 3.77 8.83
CA MET A 96 -17.84 2.81 7.77
C MET A 96 -17.12 1.50 8.03
N GLU A 97 -15.83 1.52 8.34
CA GLU A 97 -15.05 0.34 8.68
C GLU A 97 -15.65 -0.44 9.87
N SER A 98 -16.07 0.28 10.92
CA SER A 98 -16.76 -0.36 12.06
C SER A 98 -18.00 -1.12 11.62
N LYS A 99 -18.86 -0.53 10.77
CA LYS A 99 -20.04 -1.21 10.25
C LYS A 99 -19.71 -2.43 9.39
N VAL A 100 -18.66 -2.37 8.60
CA VAL A 100 -18.23 -3.50 7.79
C VAL A 100 -17.65 -4.61 8.66
N ILE A 101 -16.86 -4.28 9.67
CA ILE A 101 -16.33 -5.24 10.65
C ILE A 101 -17.46 -5.90 11.44
N ASP A 102 -18.48 -5.13 11.87
CA ASP A 102 -19.67 -5.66 12.57
C ASP A 102 -20.47 -6.63 11.69
N SER A 103 -20.40 -6.52 10.37
CA SER A 103 -21.02 -7.42 9.42
C SER A 103 -20.17 -8.64 9.07
N ALA A 104 -18.97 -8.76 9.63
CA ALA A 104 -18.05 -9.84 9.30
C ALA A 104 -18.51 -11.17 9.88
N GLU A 105 -18.54 -12.19 9.05
CA GLU A 105 -18.87 -13.56 9.42
C GLU A 105 -17.65 -14.46 9.26
N LEU A 106 -17.41 -15.32 10.24
CA LEU A 106 -16.31 -16.29 10.21
C LEU A 106 -16.82 -17.66 9.79
N TYR A 107 -16.09 -18.32 8.90
CA TYR A 107 -16.35 -19.65 8.39
C TYR A 107 -15.12 -20.55 8.53
N ALA A 108 -15.30 -21.86 8.34
CA ALA A 108 -14.22 -22.85 8.38
C ALA A 108 -13.36 -22.73 9.65
N ASP A 109 -14.00 -22.79 10.82
CA ASP A 109 -13.35 -22.68 12.14
C ASP A 109 -12.51 -21.39 12.29
N GLY A 110 -12.95 -20.30 11.65
CA GLY A 110 -12.32 -18.99 11.73
C GLY A 110 -11.25 -18.72 10.68
N GLN A 111 -10.98 -19.66 9.78
CA GLN A 111 -9.99 -19.53 8.73
C GLN A 111 -10.43 -18.61 7.58
N VAL A 112 -11.74 -18.42 7.41
CA VAL A 112 -12.30 -17.58 6.35
C VAL A 112 -13.14 -16.49 6.98
N VAL A 113 -12.92 -15.24 6.58
CA VAL A 113 -13.75 -14.09 6.94
C VAL A 113 -14.44 -13.54 5.70
N VAL A 114 -15.73 -13.27 5.81
CA VAL A 114 -16.53 -12.60 4.77
C VAL A 114 -17.17 -11.37 5.38
N ALA A 115 -16.99 -10.23 4.75
CA ALA A 115 -17.63 -8.98 5.12
C ALA A 115 -18.17 -8.28 3.88
N THR A 116 -19.23 -7.50 4.05
CA THR A 116 -19.90 -6.84 2.92
C THR A 116 -19.88 -5.32 3.09
N VAL A 117 -19.42 -4.63 2.07
CA VAL A 117 -19.58 -3.17 1.94
C VAL A 117 -20.82 -2.90 1.11
N THR A 118 -21.83 -2.28 1.70
CA THR A 118 -23.08 -1.94 0.99
C THR A 118 -23.15 -0.45 0.67
N GLN A 119 -23.88 -0.09 -0.39
CA GLN A 119 -24.14 1.31 -0.72
C GLN A 119 -24.83 2.06 0.43
N LYS A 120 -25.68 1.35 1.20
CA LYS A 120 -26.34 1.91 2.38
C LYS A 120 -25.32 2.29 3.46
N MET A 121 -24.33 1.44 3.75
CA MET A 121 -23.28 1.74 4.72
C MET A 121 -22.46 2.98 4.29
N LEU A 122 -22.10 3.07 3.01
CA LEU A 122 -21.38 4.22 2.48
C LEU A 122 -22.18 5.52 2.64
N MET A 123 -23.46 5.52 2.28
CA MET A 123 -24.33 6.68 2.43
C MET A 123 -24.54 7.09 3.89
N GLU A 124 -24.79 6.13 4.79
CA GLU A 124 -25.01 6.41 6.21
C GLU A 124 -23.77 6.97 6.91
N CYS A 125 -22.58 6.58 6.44
CA CYS A 125 -21.32 7.08 6.99
C CYS A 125 -20.78 8.29 6.22
N ASN A 126 -21.45 8.74 5.14
CA ASN A 126 -20.92 9.74 4.22
C ASN A 126 -19.47 9.42 3.81
N SER A 127 -19.25 8.18 3.40
CA SER A 127 -17.96 7.60 2.99
C SER A 127 -18.01 7.16 1.53
N SER A 128 -16.84 6.91 0.94
CA SER A 128 -16.71 6.46 -0.45
C SER A 128 -16.24 5.00 -0.54
N MET A 129 -16.35 4.42 -1.74
CA MET A 129 -15.83 3.07 -1.98
C MET A 129 -14.30 3.02 -1.92
N GLU A 130 -13.62 4.12 -2.29
CA GLU A 130 -12.17 4.26 -2.19
C GLU A 130 -11.72 4.19 -0.72
N GLU A 131 -12.46 4.80 0.20
CA GLU A 131 -12.19 4.71 1.64
C GLU A 131 -12.37 3.28 2.19
N ALA A 132 -13.15 2.43 1.51
CA ALA A 132 -13.37 1.04 1.91
C ALA A 132 -12.21 0.09 1.51
N GLU A 133 -11.32 0.48 0.59
CA GLU A 133 -10.25 -0.40 0.08
C GLU A 133 -9.33 -0.92 1.19
N GLY A 134 -9.09 -0.12 2.23
CA GLY A 134 -8.23 -0.51 3.36
C GLY A 134 -8.80 -1.59 4.27
N ILE A 135 -10.11 -1.90 4.20
CA ILE A 135 -10.77 -2.84 5.13
C ILE A 135 -10.23 -4.27 5.01
N VAL A 136 -9.83 -4.68 3.80
CA VAL A 136 -9.27 -6.02 3.54
C VAL A 136 -8.03 -6.25 4.39
N SER A 137 -7.14 -5.26 4.50
CA SER A 137 -5.93 -5.36 5.33
C SER A 137 -6.27 -5.51 6.82
N LYS A 138 -7.34 -4.89 7.29
CA LYS A 138 -7.82 -5.06 8.67
C LYS A 138 -8.41 -6.45 8.90
N LEU A 139 -9.21 -6.96 7.97
CA LEU A 139 -9.76 -8.31 8.05
C LEU A 139 -8.67 -9.39 8.00
N ARG A 140 -7.60 -9.17 7.22
CA ARG A 140 -6.42 -10.05 7.20
C ARG A 140 -5.69 -10.14 8.54
N SER A 141 -5.79 -9.15 9.40
CA SER A 141 -5.13 -9.15 10.70
C SER A 141 -5.87 -9.99 11.76
N ILE A 142 -7.05 -10.54 11.44
CA ILE A 142 -7.79 -11.42 12.34
C ILE A 142 -7.00 -12.73 12.50
N SER A 143 -6.76 -13.10 13.76
CA SER A 143 -6.06 -14.37 14.08
C SER A 143 -6.82 -15.55 13.50
N ALA A 144 -6.12 -16.50 12.93
CA ALA A 144 -6.59 -17.71 12.27
C ALA A 144 -7.17 -17.53 10.85
N VAL A 145 -7.31 -16.31 10.34
CA VAL A 145 -7.69 -16.12 8.93
C VAL A 145 -6.50 -16.43 8.02
N GLU A 146 -6.69 -17.34 7.05
CA GLU A 146 -5.66 -17.79 6.10
C GLU A 146 -5.76 -17.02 4.76
N PHE A 147 -4.62 -16.87 4.05
CA PHE A 147 -4.49 -16.13 2.78
C PHE A 147 -3.65 -16.90 1.78
#